data_4357c41af6444a4058d29457e6120e0a
#
_entry.id   4357c41af6444a4058d29457e6120e0a
#
_cell.length_a   1.000
_cell.length_b   1.000
_cell.length_c   1.000
_cell.angle_alpha   90.00
_cell.angle_beta   90.00
_cell.angle_gamma   90.00
#
_symmetry.space_group_name_H-M   'P 1'
#
loop_
_entity.id
_entity.type
_entity.pdbx_description
1 polymer ?
#
loop_
_entity_poly.entity_id
_entity_poly.type
_entity_poly.pdbx_seq_one_letter_code
_entity_poly.pdbx_strand_id
1 'polypeptide(L)'
;MQAITRRLVLGAALVASSFGVLAQNKVILGVAIPSADHGFTGGIVWWANEAKKELEKKYPDLKVIVKTAKDAGEQANQLQDLVTANKINALVIFPQESAALTKPVEQVHSKGVYVTVVDRGLTDDSGQDAYVAGDNTAFGRIPAEYIAKALGGKGDIVAMRGIATTLDNERMDAFTAVLKNYPDIHLLDAKYANWNRDDAFKTMQDYLTRFKHIDAVWAADDDMAVGVLKAIDQAKRTDIKLVFGGAGAKGMIKTLRDGTDPRIQANVSYSPKFIYDAIKMTAEARLKGEKLPPKSIVPSVLITKDNAKDFYFPDSPF
;
A
#
# COMPACT_ATOMS: atom_id res chain seq x y z
N MET A 1 -12.43 -7.80 -93.22
CA MET A 1 -11.67 -8.38 -92.09
C MET A 1 -11.67 -7.38 -90.99
N GLN A 2 -12.49 -7.67 -89.96
CA GLN A 2 -12.72 -6.76 -88.79
C GLN A 2 -11.73 -7.09 -87.66
N ALA A 3 -11.00 -6.10 -87.17
CA ALA A 3 -10.14 -6.20 -86.02
C ALA A 3 -10.92 -5.82 -84.77
N ILE A 4 -11.04 -6.75 -83.81
CA ILE A 4 -11.70 -6.54 -82.51
C ILE A 4 -10.68 -6.05 -81.50
N THR A 5 -10.82 -4.80 -81.05
CA THR A 5 -10.01 -4.21 -80.03
C THR A 5 -10.60 -4.52 -78.63
N ARG A 6 -9.94 -5.35 -77.85
CA ARG A 6 -10.29 -5.61 -76.42
C ARG A 6 -9.75 -4.49 -75.57
N ARG A 7 -10.65 -3.77 -74.95
CA ARG A 7 -10.29 -2.81 -73.81
C ARG A 7 -10.23 -3.59 -72.47
N LEU A 8 -9.05 -3.66 -71.90
CA LEU A 8 -8.87 -4.09 -70.50
C LEU A 8 -9.27 -2.94 -69.61
N VAL A 9 -10.28 -3.15 -68.78
CA VAL A 9 -10.62 -2.26 -67.64
C VAL A 9 -9.89 -2.78 -66.39
N LEU A 10 -8.82 -2.11 -65.97
CA LEU A 10 -8.21 -2.34 -64.64
C LEU A 10 -9.09 -1.70 -63.58
N GLY A 11 -9.82 -2.52 -62.83
CA GLY A 11 -10.48 -2.12 -61.60
C GLY A 11 -9.48 -2.04 -60.45
N ALA A 12 -9.10 -0.83 -60.02
CA ALA A 12 -8.36 -0.63 -58.80
C ALA A 12 -9.32 -0.76 -57.59
N ALA A 13 -9.23 -1.90 -56.89
CA ALA A 13 -9.91 -2.07 -55.61
C ALA A 13 -9.15 -1.26 -54.53
N LEU A 14 -9.71 -0.13 -54.13
CA LEU A 14 -9.27 0.57 -52.91
C LEU A 14 -9.67 -0.27 -51.69
N VAL A 15 -8.72 -0.97 -51.08
CA VAL A 15 -8.88 -1.54 -49.74
C VAL A 15 -8.78 -0.38 -48.74
N ALA A 16 -9.92 0.16 -48.36
CA ALA A 16 -10.01 1.08 -47.22
C ALA A 16 -9.76 0.29 -45.96
N SER A 17 -8.51 0.33 -45.46
CA SER A 17 -8.16 -0.15 -44.12
C SER A 17 -8.82 0.79 -43.12
N SER A 18 -10.02 0.45 -42.67
CA SER A 18 -10.66 1.09 -41.52
C SER A 18 -9.85 0.76 -40.29
N PHE A 19 -8.88 1.60 -39.95
CA PHE A 19 -8.39 1.66 -38.58
C PHE A 19 -9.57 2.07 -37.70
N GLY A 20 -10.21 1.09 -37.09
CA GLY A 20 -11.20 1.34 -36.02
C GLY A 20 -10.47 2.09 -34.90
N VAL A 21 -10.68 3.40 -34.83
CA VAL A 21 -10.38 4.17 -33.63
C VAL A 21 -11.27 3.53 -32.55
N LEU A 22 -10.70 2.71 -31.70
CA LEU A 22 -11.37 2.22 -30.50
C LEU A 22 -11.82 3.48 -29.72
N ALA A 23 -13.12 3.73 -29.71
CA ALA A 23 -13.68 4.84 -28.96
C ALA A 23 -13.24 4.69 -27.51
N GLN A 24 -12.41 5.60 -27.03
CA GLN A 24 -11.93 5.59 -25.65
C GLN A 24 -13.12 5.85 -24.74
N ASN A 25 -13.34 4.96 -23.75
CA ASN A 25 -14.45 5.10 -22.82
C ASN A 25 -14.23 6.30 -21.91
N LYS A 26 -15.27 7.10 -21.70
CA LYS A 26 -15.20 8.15 -20.68
C LYS A 26 -15.22 7.52 -19.29
N VAL A 27 -14.20 7.82 -18.47
CA VAL A 27 -14.04 7.30 -17.12
C VAL A 27 -14.21 8.41 -16.10
N ILE A 28 -15.15 8.23 -15.18
CA ILE A 28 -15.28 9.04 -13.97
C ILE A 28 -14.89 8.14 -12.82
N LEU A 29 -13.66 8.30 -12.34
CA LEU A 29 -13.05 7.46 -11.31
C LEU A 29 -13.20 8.12 -9.94
N GLY A 30 -13.96 7.49 -9.04
CA GLY A 30 -13.96 7.82 -7.62
C GLY A 30 -12.74 7.22 -6.92
N VAL A 31 -12.14 7.98 -6.03
CA VAL A 31 -11.07 7.50 -5.14
C VAL A 31 -11.50 7.81 -3.71
N ALA A 32 -11.79 6.78 -2.91
CA ALA A 32 -12.24 6.90 -1.53
C ALA A 32 -11.19 6.32 -0.58
N ILE A 33 -10.53 7.18 0.21
CA ILE A 33 -9.38 6.82 1.03
C ILE A 33 -9.50 7.42 2.44
N PRO A 34 -8.78 6.88 3.46
CA PRO A 34 -8.66 7.51 4.77
C PRO A 34 -8.10 8.93 4.69
N SER A 35 -8.46 9.77 5.66
CA SER A 35 -7.81 11.07 5.86
C SER A 35 -6.35 10.88 6.34
N ALA A 36 -5.55 11.95 6.20
CA ALA A 36 -4.15 11.96 6.62
C ALA A 36 -4.04 12.14 8.14
N ASP A 37 -4.19 11.07 8.89
CA ASP A 37 -4.13 11.05 10.36
C ASP A 37 -2.78 10.54 10.91
N HIS A 38 -1.97 9.89 10.07
CA HIS A 38 -0.58 9.49 10.38
C HIS A 38 0.27 9.49 9.10
N GLY A 39 1.59 9.26 9.22
CA GLY A 39 2.53 9.40 8.10
C GLY A 39 2.15 8.61 6.86
N PHE A 40 1.80 7.33 7.02
CA PHE A 40 1.44 6.46 5.89
C PHE A 40 0.17 6.95 5.16
N THR A 41 -0.90 7.28 5.87
CA THR A 41 -2.13 7.81 5.25
C THR A 41 -1.91 9.19 4.65
N GLY A 42 -1.02 10.01 5.21
CA GLY A 42 -0.54 11.25 4.58
C GLY A 42 0.10 10.98 3.22
N GLY A 43 0.94 9.95 3.12
CA GLY A 43 1.51 9.48 1.86
C GLY A 43 0.45 8.99 0.87
N ILE A 44 -0.55 8.22 1.33
CA ILE A 44 -1.69 7.77 0.50
C ILE A 44 -2.42 8.96 -0.12
N VAL A 45 -2.78 9.96 0.68
CA VAL A 45 -3.50 11.16 0.20
C VAL A 45 -2.66 11.93 -0.82
N TRP A 46 -1.36 12.09 -0.56
CA TRP A 46 -0.44 12.78 -1.46
C TRP A 46 -0.34 12.05 -2.81
N TRP A 47 -0.07 10.75 -2.80
CA TRP A 47 0.06 9.94 -4.02
C TRP A 47 -1.24 9.84 -4.82
N ALA A 48 -2.41 9.82 -4.15
CA ALA A 48 -3.70 9.85 -4.82
C ALA A 48 -3.93 11.18 -5.59
N ASN A 49 -3.52 12.30 -5.01
CA ASN A 49 -3.61 13.61 -5.66
C ASN A 49 -2.58 13.77 -6.80
N GLU A 50 -1.37 13.24 -6.66
CA GLU A 50 -0.40 13.22 -7.76
C GLU A 50 -0.90 12.33 -8.92
N ALA A 51 -1.48 11.17 -8.64
CA ALA A 51 -2.12 10.34 -9.65
C ALA A 51 -3.22 11.09 -10.40
N LYS A 52 -4.13 11.77 -9.67
CA LYS A 52 -5.18 12.61 -10.25
C LYS A 52 -4.59 13.65 -11.22
N LYS A 53 -3.65 14.44 -10.74
CA LYS A 53 -3.02 15.55 -11.49
C LYS A 53 -2.33 15.06 -12.78
N GLU A 54 -1.60 13.97 -12.68
CA GLU A 54 -0.84 13.43 -13.81
C GLU A 54 -1.76 12.73 -14.83
N LEU A 55 -2.70 11.90 -14.35
CA LEU A 55 -3.54 11.11 -15.23
C LEU A 55 -4.61 11.95 -15.94
N GLU A 56 -5.22 12.93 -15.27
CA GLU A 56 -6.17 13.85 -15.92
C GLU A 56 -5.48 14.69 -17.01
N LYS A 57 -4.20 15.07 -16.81
CA LYS A 57 -3.40 15.73 -17.84
C LYS A 57 -3.12 14.82 -19.04
N LYS A 58 -2.88 13.53 -18.79
CA LYS A 58 -2.52 12.54 -19.81
C LYS A 58 -3.74 12.05 -20.60
N TYR A 59 -4.90 11.91 -19.95
CA TYR A 59 -6.11 11.31 -20.49
C TYR A 59 -7.31 12.28 -20.44
N PRO A 60 -7.66 12.97 -21.53
CA PRO A 60 -8.78 13.93 -21.56
C PRO A 60 -10.15 13.33 -21.20
N ASP A 61 -10.33 12.02 -21.45
CA ASP A 61 -11.57 11.28 -21.14
C ASP A 61 -11.62 10.74 -19.71
N LEU A 62 -10.63 11.06 -18.88
CA LEU A 62 -10.57 10.67 -17.47
C LEU A 62 -10.90 11.87 -16.57
N LYS A 63 -11.79 11.64 -15.61
CA LYS A 63 -11.98 12.52 -14.44
C LYS A 63 -11.76 11.74 -13.17
N VAL A 64 -10.93 12.22 -12.27
CA VAL A 64 -10.62 11.60 -10.97
C VAL A 64 -11.17 12.45 -9.83
N ILE A 65 -11.95 11.85 -8.94
CA ILE A 65 -12.57 12.52 -7.79
C ILE A 65 -12.05 11.86 -6.52
N VAL A 66 -11.13 12.53 -5.83
CA VAL A 66 -10.55 12.05 -4.56
C VAL A 66 -11.41 12.54 -3.39
N LYS A 67 -11.79 11.62 -2.51
CA LYS A 67 -12.46 11.86 -1.24
C LYS A 67 -11.68 11.23 -0.11
N THR A 68 -11.52 11.97 0.98
CA THR A 68 -10.87 11.49 2.20
C THR A 68 -11.88 11.44 3.33
N ALA A 69 -11.85 10.39 4.15
CA ALA A 69 -12.78 10.18 5.25
C ALA A 69 -12.02 9.95 6.56
N LYS A 70 -12.53 10.52 7.65
CA LYS A 70 -11.95 10.36 9.00
C LYS A 70 -12.36 9.04 9.68
N ASP A 71 -13.50 8.47 9.24
CA ASP A 71 -14.04 7.22 9.76
C ASP A 71 -14.83 6.47 8.68
N ALA A 72 -15.21 5.22 8.99
CA ALA A 72 -15.92 4.35 8.06
C ALA A 72 -17.33 4.85 7.71
N GLY A 73 -18.00 5.54 8.65
CA GLY A 73 -19.33 6.12 8.42
C GLY A 73 -19.29 7.25 7.41
N GLU A 74 -18.33 8.17 7.55
CA GLU A 74 -18.10 9.22 6.56
C GLU A 74 -17.72 8.64 5.20
N GLN A 75 -16.87 7.62 5.17
CA GLN A 75 -16.46 6.96 3.92
C GLN A 75 -17.66 6.30 3.23
N ALA A 76 -18.54 5.61 3.97
CA ALA A 76 -19.75 5.03 3.42
C ALA A 76 -20.71 6.08 2.80
N ASN A 77 -20.88 7.22 3.46
CA ASN A 77 -21.69 8.33 2.91
C ASN A 77 -21.05 8.89 1.62
N GLN A 78 -19.74 9.06 1.60
CA GLN A 78 -19.02 9.52 0.41
C GLN A 78 -19.14 8.55 -0.77
N LEU A 79 -19.19 7.23 -0.54
CA LEU A 79 -19.46 6.26 -1.60
C LEU A 79 -20.83 6.48 -2.25
N GLN A 80 -21.85 6.77 -1.48
CA GLN A 80 -23.18 7.10 -2.01
C GLN A 80 -23.15 8.38 -2.86
N ASP A 81 -22.47 9.43 -2.40
CA ASP A 81 -22.32 10.69 -3.12
C ASP A 81 -21.53 10.50 -4.43
N LEU A 82 -20.46 9.71 -4.42
CA LEU A 82 -19.68 9.39 -5.62
C LEU A 82 -20.55 8.74 -6.70
N VAL A 83 -21.44 7.83 -6.31
CA VAL A 83 -22.36 7.18 -7.25
C VAL A 83 -23.51 8.09 -7.67
N THR A 84 -24.19 8.74 -6.71
CA THR A 84 -25.45 9.47 -6.97
C THR A 84 -25.24 10.85 -7.56
N ALA A 85 -24.33 11.63 -7.00
CA ALA A 85 -24.04 13.00 -7.42
C ALA A 85 -22.93 13.06 -8.48
N ASN A 86 -21.84 12.32 -8.29
CA ASN A 86 -20.69 12.38 -9.19
C ASN A 86 -20.78 11.43 -10.38
N LYS A 87 -21.72 10.45 -10.35
CA LYS A 87 -21.94 9.49 -11.45
C LYS A 87 -20.70 8.72 -11.86
N ILE A 88 -19.91 8.26 -10.88
CA ILE A 88 -18.70 7.46 -11.14
C ILE A 88 -19.07 6.15 -11.85
N ASN A 89 -18.18 5.67 -12.72
CA ASN A 89 -18.26 4.35 -13.35
C ASN A 89 -17.09 3.43 -13.00
N ALA A 90 -16.14 3.95 -12.23
CA ALA A 90 -15.08 3.19 -11.59
C ALA A 90 -14.78 3.75 -10.18
N LEU A 91 -14.36 2.88 -9.27
CA LEU A 91 -13.99 3.20 -7.90
C LEU A 91 -12.65 2.56 -7.55
N VAL A 92 -11.76 3.33 -6.95
CA VAL A 92 -10.62 2.83 -6.18
C VAL A 92 -10.89 3.15 -4.72
N ILE A 93 -10.93 2.14 -3.88
CA ILE A 93 -11.19 2.32 -2.44
C ILE A 93 -10.10 1.70 -1.59
N PHE A 94 -9.56 2.48 -0.65
CA PHE A 94 -8.83 2.00 0.50
C PHE A 94 -9.78 2.04 1.72
N PRO A 95 -10.35 0.91 2.13
CA PRO A 95 -11.34 0.91 3.21
C PRO A 95 -10.75 1.40 4.53
N GLN A 96 -11.46 2.27 5.23
CA GLN A 96 -11.10 2.68 6.58
C GLN A 96 -11.16 1.47 7.54
N GLU A 97 -12.23 0.68 7.41
CA GLU A 97 -12.44 -0.58 8.13
C GLU A 97 -13.07 -1.62 7.21
N SER A 98 -12.53 -2.84 7.20
CA SER A 98 -12.98 -3.91 6.31
C SER A 98 -14.46 -4.27 6.50
N ALA A 99 -14.87 -4.57 7.74
CA ALA A 99 -16.24 -5.03 8.04
C ALA A 99 -17.30 -3.96 7.78
N ALA A 100 -17.04 -2.72 8.21
CA ALA A 100 -18.00 -1.63 8.08
C ALA A 100 -18.21 -1.20 6.61
N LEU A 101 -17.18 -1.39 5.75
CA LEU A 101 -17.23 -0.95 4.36
C LEU A 101 -17.61 -2.04 3.35
N THR A 102 -17.62 -3.32 3.75
CA THR A 102 -17.98 -4.41 2.84
C THR A 102 -19.35 -4.16 2.19
N LYS A 103 -20.40 -3.94 2.98
CA LYS A 103 -21.76 -3.74 2.47
C LYS A 103 -21.93 -2.46 1.63
N PRO A 104 -21.40 -1.29 2.05
CA PRO A 104 -21.40 -0.10 1.22
C PRO A 104 -20.72 -0.29 -0.14
N VAL A 105 -19.60 -1.02 -0.20
CA VAL A 105 -18.89 -1.29 -1.46
C VAL A 105 -19.66 -2.24 -2.36
N GLU A 106 -20.26 -3.32 -1.83
CA GLU A 106 -21.18 -4.18 -2.57
C GLU A 106 -22.33 -3.38 -3.23
N GLN A 107 -22.90 -2.41 -2.50
CA GLN A 107 -23.94 -1.54 -3.03
C GLN A 107 -23.47 -0.65 -4.18
N VAL A 108 -22.22 -0.19 -4.16
CA VAL A 108 -21.59 0.54 -5.28
C VAL A 108 -21.42 -0.40 -6.47
N HIS A 109 -20.84 -1.57 -6.25
CA HIS A 109 -20.60 -2.58 -7.28
C HIS A 109 -21.89 -3.05 -7.96
N SER A 110 -22.96 -3.28 -7.18
CA SER A 110 -24.28 -3.69 -7.70
C SER A 110 -24.94 -2.67 -8.64
N LYS A 111 -24.47 -1.40 -8.64
CA LYS A 111 -24.89 -0.37 -9.59
C LYS A 111 -24.06 -0.35 -10.89
N GLY A 112 -23.21 -1.33 -11.10
CA GLY A 112 -22.39 -1.48 -12.30
C GLY A 112 -21.10 -0.65 -12.29
N VAL A 113 -20.71 -0.10 -11.13
CA VAL A 113 -19.42 0.58 -10.95
C VAL A 113 -18.32 -0.47 -10.85
N TYR A 114 -17.27 -0.32 -11.64
CA TYR A 114 -16.07 -1.16 -11.52
C TYR A 114 -15.31 -0.83 -10.23
N VAL A 115 -15.02 -1.82 -9.39
CA VAL A 115 -14.45 -1.62 -8.06
C VAL A 115 -13.07 -2.24 -7.94
N THR A 116 -12.07 -1.42 -7.63
CA THR A 116 -10.73 -1.84 -7.20
C THR A 116 -10.56 -1.54 -5.71
N VAL A 117 -10.42 -2.58 -4.91
CA VAL A 117 -10.14 -2.48 -3.48
C VAL A 117 -8.63 -2.47 -3.26
N VAL A 118 -8.16 -1.63 -2.34
CA VAL A 118 -6.72 -1.41 -2.12
C VAL A 118 -6.37 -1.61 -0.65
N ASP A 119 -5.27 -2.31 -0.39
CA ASP A 119 -4.64 -2.52 0.91
C ASP A 119 -5.50 -3.30 1.89
N ARG A 120 -6.36 -2.64 2.66
CA ARG A 120 -7.29 -3.30 3.57
C ARG A 120 -8.40 -3.94 2.74
N GLY A 121 -8.41 -5.29 2.71
CA GLY A 121 -9.46 -6.05 2.04
C GLY A 121 -10.84 -5.87 2.68
N LEU A 122 -11.87 -6.25 1.96
CA LEU A 122 -13.22 -6.42 2.50
C LEU A 122 -13.31 -7.77 3.25
N THR A 123 -14.36 -7.95 4.04
CA THR A 123 -14.64 -9.27 4.68
C THR A 123 -15.23 -10.29 3.72
N ASP A 124 -15.75 -9.81 2.60
CA ASP A 124 -16.24 -10.58 1.46
C ASP A 124 -15.81 -9.85 0.17
N ASP A 125 -15.28 -10.56 -0.79
CA ASP A 125 -14.73 -9.99 -2.03
C ASP A 125 -15.73 -9.94 -3.20
N SER A 126 -17.01 -10.34 -2.98
CA SER A 126 -18.07 -10.28 -4.00
C SER A 126 -18.36 -8.87 -4.51
N GLY A 127 -18.06 -7.85 -3.72
CA GLY A 127 -18.23 -6.44 -4.07
C GLY A 127 -17.06 -5.79 -4.81
N GLN A 128 -16.08 -6.57 -5.30
CA GLN A 128 -14.88 -6.04 -5.97
C GLN A 128 -14.61 -6.76 -7.29
N ASP A 129 -14.04 -6.02 -8.26
CA ASP A 129 -13.53 -6.58 -9.52
C ASP A 129 -12.03 -6.87 -9.44
N ALA A 130 -11.31 -6.09 -8.63
CA ALA A 130 -9.87 -6.23 -8.43
C ALA A 130 -9.44 -5.87 -7.00
N TYR A 131 -8.37 -6.50 -6.55
CA TYR A 131 -7.71 -6.22 -5.28
C TYR A 131 -6.24 -5.91 -5.51
N VAL A 132 -5.75 -4.79 -4.96
CA VAL A 132 -4.35 -4.36 -5.07
C VAL A 132 -3.81 -4.13 -3.65
N ALA A 133 -2.78 -4.88 -3.24
CA ALA A 133 -2.18 -4.73 -1.92
C ALA A 133 -0.68 -4.99 -1.94
N GLY A 134 0.00 -4.65 -0.86
CA GLY A 134 1.36 -5.09 -0.60
C GLY A 134 1.42 -6.54 -0.12
N ASP A 135 2.59 -7.14 -0.19
CA ASP A 135 2.85 -8.49 0.31
C ASP A 135 3.05 -8.46 1.84
N ASN A 136 1.94 -8.62 2.58
CA ASN A 136 1.95 -8.61 4.04
C ASN A 136 2.69 -9.82 4.64
N THR A 137 2.65 -10.96 3.97
CA THR A 137 3.43 -12.15 4.38
C THR A 137 4.94 -11.87 4.29
N ALA A 138 5.40 -11.31 3.17
CA ALA A 138 6.81 -10.89 3.05
C ALA A 138 7.16 -9.76 4.03
N PHE A 139 6.23 -8.81 4.27
CA PHE A 139 6.43 -7.74 5.23
C PHE A 139 6.69 -8.23 6.67
N GLY A 140 6.05 -9.31 7.09
CA GLY A 140 6.32 -9.94 8.40
C GLY A 140 7.54 -10.86 8.38
N ARG A 141 7.73 -11.61 7.29
CA ARG A 141 8.84 -12.56 7.15
C ARG A 141 10.21 -11.88 7.12
N ILE A 142 10.36 -10.82 6.33
CA ILE A 142 11.64 -10.13 6.11
C ILE A 142 12.26 -9.60 7.40
N PRO A 143 11.56 -8.85 8.28
CA PRO A 143 12.14 -8.40 9.54
C PRO A 143 12.53 -9.56 10.46
N ALA A 144 11.73 -10.64 10.51
CA ALA A 144 12.06 -11.80 11.33
C ALA A 144 13.36 -12.48 10.87
N GLU A 145 13.51 -12.71 9.57
CA GLU A 145 14.73 -13.28 8.98
C GLU A 145 15.95 -12.38 9.22
N TYR A 146 15.77 -11.05 9.06
CA TYR A 146 16.85 -10.10 9.27
C TYR A 146 17.28 -10.05 10.74
N ILE A 147 16.33 -9.92 11.67
CA ILE A 147 16.59 -9.89 13.11
C ILE A 147 17.27 -11.19 13.54
N ALA A 148 16.76 -12.35 13.13
CA ALA A 148 17.33 -13.64 13.47
C ALA A 148 18.79 -13.75 13.00
N LYS A 149 19.08 -13.33 11.77
CA LYS A 149 20.44 -13.31 11.23
C LYS A 149 21.34 -12.32 11.96
N ALA A 150 20.87 -11.11 12.23
CA ALA A 150 21.63 -10.05 12.89
C ALA A 150 22.01 -10.43 14.34
N LEU A 151 21.13 -11.17 15.02
CA LEU A 151 21.36 -11.68 16.38
C LEU A 151 22.09 -13.02 16.42
N GLY A 152 22.46 -13.59 15.27
CA GLY A 152 23.11 -14.91 15.22
C GLY A 152 22.21 -16.05 15.71
N GLY A 153 20.89 -15.90 15.60
CA GLY A 153 19.88 -16.90 15.96
C GLY A 153 19.54 -16.98 17.44
N LYS A 154 19.98 -16.04 18.27
CA LYS A 154 19.75 -16.03 19.73
C LYS A 154 19.53 -14.61 20.26
N GLY A 155 18.57 -14.42 21.15
CA GLY A 155 18.34 -13.14 21.84
C GLY A 155 16.89 -12.93 22.24
N ASP A 156 16.68 -11.85 22.98
CA ASP A 156 15.39 -11.41 23.51
C ASP A 156 14.85 -10.25 22.67
N ILE A 157 13.66 -10.41 22.10
CA ILE A 157 13.07 -9.39 21.23
C ILE A 157 11.66 -9.03 21.67
N VAL A 158 11.20 -7.85 21.30
CA VAL A 158 9.81 -7.41 21.43
C VAL A 158 9.28 -6.95 20.07
N ALA A 159 7.96 -7.03 19.90
CA ALA A 159 7.30 -6.54 18.69
C ALA A 159 6.20 -5.53 19.04
N MET A 160 6.00 -4.56 18.11
CA MET A 160 4.87 -3.63 18.14
C MET A 160 4.03 -3.82 16.89
N ARG A 161 2.78 -4.17 17.11
CA ARG A 161 1.77 -4.41 16.08
C ARG A 161 1.03 -3.12 15.72
N GLY A 162 0.39 -3.11 14.56
CA GLY A 162 -0.46 -1.99 14.14
C GLY A 162 -1.83 -1.95 14.82
N ILE A 163 -2.88 -1.87 14.02
CA ILE A 163 -4.28 -1.99 14.45
C ILE A 163 -4.72 -3.46 14.25
N ALA A 164 -5.62 -3.95 15.10
CA ALA A 164 -6.15 -5.31 15.01
C ALA A 164 -6.97 -5.52 13.71
N THR A 165 -6.30 -5.96 12.66
CA THR A 165 -6.85 -6.21 11.32
C THR A 165 -6.30 -7.52 10.76
N THR A 166 -6.93 -8.04 9.69
CA THR A 166 -6.41 -9.21 8.96
C THR A 166 -4.99 -9.00 8.46
N LEU A 167 -4.70 -7.82 7.93
CA LEU A 167 -3.38 -7.39 7.44
C LEU A 167 -2.31 -7.47 8.54
N ASP A 168 -2.60 -6.98 9.73
CA ASP A 168 -1.66 -7.04 10.87
C ASP A 168 -1.45 -8.48 11.35
N ASN A 169 -2.51 -9.31 11.33
CA ASN A 169 -2.40 -10.73 11.65
C ASN A 169 -1.50 -11.45 10.63
N GLU A 170 -1.69 -11.24 9.33
CA GLU A 170 -0.84 -11.83 8.29
C GLU A 170 0.65 -11.51 8.51
N ARG A 171 0.96 -10.25 8.87
CA ARG A 171 2.33 -9.81 9.18
C ARG A 171 2.89 -10.52 10.41
N MET A 172 2.11 -10.56 11.50
CA MET A 172 2.53 -11.17 12.76
C MET A 172 2.67 -12.68 12.64
N ASP A 173 1.75 -13.36 11.93
CA ASP A 173 1.79 -14.79 11.68
C ASP A 173 3.05 -15.18 10.87
N ALA A 174 3.37 -14.40 9.84
CA ALA A 174 4.58 -14.62 9.05
C ALA A 174 5.86 -14.37 9.87
N PHE A 175 5.87 -13.33 10.70
CA PHE A 175 6.98 -13.04 11.62
C PHE A 175 7.22 -14.20 12.58
N THR A 176 6.18 -14.64 13.28
CA THR A 176 6.28 -15.73 14.26
C THR A 176 6.58 -17.09 13.63
N ALA A 177 6.10 -17.32 12.39
CA ALA A 177 6.43 -18.54 11.65
C ALA A 177 7.94 -18.66 11.38
N VAL A 178 8.62 -17.57 11.07
CA VAL A 178 10.09 -17.58 10.92
C VAL A 178 10.78 -17.86 12.25
N LEU A 179 10.34 -17.23 13.36
CA LEU A 179 10.97 -17.40 14.67
C LEU A 179 10.91 -18.85 15.18
N LYS A 180 9.95 -19.66 14.72
CA LYS A 180 9.91 -21.11 15.04
C LYS A 180 11.17 -21.86 14.61
N ASN A 181 11.91 -21.35 13.63
CA ASN A 181 13.19 -21.91 13.18
C ASN A 181 14.38 -21.46 14.03
N TYR A 182 14.17 -20.55 14.99
CA TYR A 182 15.19 -19.98 15.85
C TYR A 182 14.77 -20.08 17.32
N PRO A 183 14.83 -21.28 17.93
CA PRO A 183 14.29 -21.52 19.28
C PRO A 183 14.97 -20.71 20.39
N ASP A 184 16.18 -20.22 20.16
CA ASP A 184 16.92 -19.37 21.09
C ASP A 184 16.61 -17.86 20.92
N ILE A 185 15.71 -17.49 20.01
CA ILE A 185 15.14 -16.14 19.94
C ILE A 185 13.80 -16.13 20.68
N HIS A 186 13.72 -15.36 21.73
CA HIS A 186 12.53 -15.25 22.56
C HIS A 186 11.76 -13.98 22.23
N LEU A 187 10.57 -14.12 21.68
CA LEU A 187 9.63 -13.02 21.56
C LEU A 187 8.97 -12.80 22.94
N LEU A 188 9.48 -11.81 23.69
CA LEU A 188 9.06 -11.53 25.06
C LEU A 188 7.63 -11.01 25.15
N ASP A 189 7.24 -10.16 24.19
CA ASP A 189 5.89 -9.59 24.12
C ASP A 189 5.63 -9.01 22.70
N ALA A 190 4.34 -8.91 22.33
CA ALA A 190 3.89 -8.28 21.08
C ALA A 190 2.58 -7.53 21.32
N LYS A 191 2.62 -6.21 21.42
CA LYS A 191 1.46 -5.34 21.71
C LYS A 191 1.06 -4.49 20.52
N TYR A 192 -0.23 -4.19 20.45
CA TYR A 192 -0.75 -3.17 19.52
C TYR A 192 -0.28 -1.78 19.94
N ALA A 193 0.19 -1.01 18.97
CA ALA A 193 0.58 0.38 19.10
C ALA A 193 0.01 1.25 17.95
N ASN A 194 -1.04 0.73 17.28
CA ASN A 194 -1.99 1.43 16.40
C ASN A 194 -1.34 2.16 15.20
N TRP A 195 -0.12 1.75 14.76
CA TRP A 195 0.71 2.49 13.81
C TRP A 195 0.91 3.95 14.24
N ASN A 196 0.90 4.18 15.54
CA ASN A 196 0.98 5.50 16.13
C ASN A 196 2.28 5.67 16.93
N ARG A 197 2.96 6.78 16.70
CA ARG A 197 4.25 7.11 17.32
C ARG A 197 4.19 7.22 18.83
N ASP A 198 3.16 7.89 19.36
CA ASP A 198 3.01 8.12 20.80
C ASP A 198 2.57 6.86 21.54
N ASP A 199 1.75 6.02 20.91
CA ASP A 199 1.37 4.72 21.48
C ASP A 199 2.56 3.77 21.50
N ALA A 200 3.37 3.74 20.43
CA ALA A 200 4.61 2.98 20.38
C ALA A 200 5.62 3.45 21.42
N PHE A 201 5.73 4.77 21.61
CA PHE A 201 6.56 5.33 22.67
C PHE A 201 6.14 4.84 24.06
N LYS A 202 4.84 4.91 24.41
CA LYS A 202 4.31 4.42 25.69
C LYS A 202 4.50 2.92 25.86
N THR A 203 4.23 2.15 24.79
CA THR A 203 4.42 0.69 24.80
C THR A 203 5.87 0.33 25.03
N MET A 204 6.79 1.05 24.40
CA MET A 204 8.22 0.81 24.62
C MET A 204 8.66 1.17 26.04
N GLN A 205 8.14 2.25 26.64
CA GLN A 205 8.40 2.57 28.06
C GLN A 205 7.95 1.43 28.99
N ASP A 206 6.79 0.81 28.73
CA ASP A 206 6.34 -0.37 29.47
C ASP A 206 7.32 -1.55 29.30
N TYR A 207 7.74 -1.85 28.06
CA TYR A 207 8.71 -2.91 27.79
C TYR A 207 10.05 -2.67 28.50
N LEU A 208 10.57 -1.44 28.44
CA LEU A 208 11.83 -1.06 29.11
C LEU A 208 11.77 -1.18 30.65
N THR A 209 10.58 -1.05 31.22
CA THR A 209 10.35 -1.25 32.65
C THR A 209 10.26 -2.72 33.01
N ARG A 210 9.56 -3.52 32.19
CA ARG A 210 9.30 -4.94 32.44
C ARG A 210 10.49 -5.84 32.12
N PHE A 211 11.24 -5.52 31.08
CA PHE A 211 12.34 -6.35 30.59
C PHE A 211 13.70 -5.70 30.85
N LYS A 212 14.53 -6.39 31.64
CA LYS A 212 15.88 -5.91 31.96
C LYS A 212 16.82 -5.92 30.78
N HIS A 213 16.57 -6.77 29.79
CA HIS A 213 17.34 -6.92 28.56
C HIS A 213 16.42 -7.09 27.36
N ILE A 214 16.77 -6.43 26.26
CA ILE A 214 16.13 -6.54 24.94
C ILE A 214 17.23 -6.36 23.91
N ASP A 215 17.38 -7.29 22.98
CA ASP A 215 18.39 -7.21 21.91
C ASP A 215 17.87 -6.43 20.70
N ALA A 216 16.61 -6.69 20.30
CA ALA A 216 16.01 -6.05 19.15
C ALA A 216 14.52 -5.75 19.33
N VAL A 217 14.03 -4.78 18.55
CA VAL A 217 12.61 -4.40 18.47
C VAL A 217 12.17 -4.49 17.01
N TRP A 218 11.08 -5.19 16.73
CA TRP A 218 10.32 -5.02 15.49
C TRP A 218 9.15 -4.08 15.72
N ALA A 219 9.17 -2.93 15.05
CA ALA A 219 8.03 -2.02 14.95
C ALA A 219 7.43 -2.19 13.56
N ALA A 220 6.18 -2.65 13.46
CA ALA A 220 5.55 -2.99 12.18
C ALA A 220 5.18 -1.75 11.33
N ASP A 221 5.87 -0.63 11.58
CA ASP A 221 5.74 0.65 10.85
C ASP A 221 6.84 1.62 11.31
N ASP A 222 7.21 2.57 10.46
CA ASP A 222 8.29 3.51 10.72
C ASP A 222 7.91 4.61 11.72
N ASP A 223 6.65 5.04 11.77
CA ASP A 223 6.19 6.00 12.78
C ASP A 223 6.31 5.38 14.19
N MET A 224 5.95 4.10 14.34
CA MET A 224 6.18 3.38 15.59
C MET A 224 7.67 3.24 15.91
N ALA A 225 8.51 2.94 14.91
CA ALA A 225 9.96 2.84 15.12
C ALA A 225 10.56 4.15 15.65
N VAL A 226 10.10 5.31 15.19
CA VAL A 226 10.51 6.63 15.75
C VAL A 226 10.10 6.77 17.22
N GLY A 227 8.90 6.33 17.59
CA GLY A 227 8.44 6.32 18.99
C GLY A 227 9.30 5.41 19.88
N VAL A 228 9.64 4.21 19.37
CA VAL A 228 10.53 3.24 20.01
C VAL A 228 11.91 3.85 20.29
N LEU A 229 12.56 4.41 19.26
CA LEU A 229 13.87 5.03 19.39
C LEU A 229 13.88 6.14 20.46
N LYS A 230 12.87 7.00 20.45
CA LYS A 230 12.72 8.07 21.44
C LYS A 230 12.61 7.52 22.88
N ALA A 231 11.86 6.44 23.11
CA ALA A 231 11.73 5.82 24.42
C ALA A 231 13.05 5.20 24.89
N ILE A 232 13.77 4.51 24.00
CA ILE A 232 15.10 3.93 24.29
C ILE A 232 16.08 5.03 24.69
N ASP A 233 16.12 6.14 23.95
CA ASP A 233 17.01 7.27 24.21
C ASP A 233 16.71 7.93 25.57
N GLN A 234 15.43 8.14 25.89
CA GLN A 234 15.04 8.70 27.19
C GLN A 234 15.42 7.79 28.36
N ALA A 235 15.27 6.49 28.20
CA ALA A 235 15.65 5.49 29.19
C ALA A 235 17.17 5.25 29.26
N LYS A 236 17.94 5.81 28.32
CA LYS A 236 19.39 5.62 28.18
C LYS A 236 19.80 4.14 28.12
N ARG A 237 18.94 3.30 27.53
CA ARG A 237 19.23 1.86 27.35
C ARG A 237 20.23 1.67 26.21
N THR A 238 21.21 0.81 26.44
CA THR A 238 22.31 0.55 25.50
C THR A 238 22.39 -0.91 25.04
N ASP A 239 21.54 -1.75 25.56
CA ASP A 239 21.43 -3.18 25.21
C ASP A 239 20.75 -3.39 23.84
N ILE A 240 19.77 -2.55 23.47
CA ILE A 240 19.00 -2.66 22.24
C ILE A 240 19.85 -2.21 21.05
N LYS A 241 20.26 -3.17 20.21
CA LYS A 241 21.18 -2.92 19.09
C LYS A 241 20.49 -2.78 17.75
N LEU A 242 19.22 -3.20 17.65
CA LEU A 242 18.47 -3.21 16.41
C LEU A 242 17.02 -2.78 16.64
N VAL A 243 16.60 -1.77 15.89
CA VAL A 243 15.18 -1.39 15.76
C VAL A 243 14.84 -1.54 14.27
N PHE A 244 13.96 -2.49 13.96
CA PHE A 244 13.52 -2.74 12.60
C PHE A 244 12.14 -2.09 12.40
N GLY A 245 12.06 -1.08 11.54
CA GLY A 245 10.83 -0.40 11.16
C GLY A 245 10.14 -1.07 9.96
N GLY A 246 9.37 -0.31 9.23
CA GLY A 246 8.69 -0.79 8.02
C GLY A 246 7.94 0.30 7.27
N ALA A 247 7.58 0.00 6.05
CA ALA A 247 6.89 0.82 5.07
C ALA A 247 7.77 1.78 4.26
N GLY A 248 8.95 2.17 4.74
CA GLY A 248 9.89 2.98 3.98
C GLY A 248 9.62 4.47 4.05
N ALA A 249 9.27 4.98 5.25
CA ALA A 249 9.09 6.42 5.46
C ALA A 249 10.37 7.21 5.16
N LYS A 250 10.23 8.36 4.50
CA LYS A 250 11.33 9.20 4.01
C LYS A 250 12.40 9.47 5.08
N GLY A 251 11.98 9.79 6.30
CA GLY A 251 12.89 10.05 7.43
C GLY A 251 13.70 8.82 7.82
N MET A 252 13.05 7.64 7.85
CA MET A 252 13.68 6.38 8.20
C MET A 252 14.63 5.90 7.09
N ILE A 253 14.21 6.01 5.84
CA ILE A 253 15.07 5.71 4.68
C ILE A 253 16.29 6.63 4.63
N LYS A 254 16.10 7.93 4.98
CA LYS A 254 17.23 8.86 5.09
C LYS A 254 18.20 8.43 6.19
N THR A 255 17.70 8.08 7.38
CA THR A 255 18.51 7.58 8.50
C THR A 255 19.31 6.33 8.11
N LEU A 256 18.67 5.37 7.45
CA LEU A 256 19.30 4.14 6.97
C LEU A 256 20.39 4.44 5.92
N ARG A 257 20.06 5.25 4.91
CA ARG A 257 20.98 5.62 3.82
C ARG A 257 22.24 6.33 4.34
N ASP A 258 22.02 7.31 5.22
CA ASP A 258 23.08 8.16 5.74
C ASP A 258 23.83 7.51 6.93
N GLY A 259 23.27 6.44 7.52
CA GLY A 259 23.85 5.72 8.66
C GLY A 259 23.90 6.55 9.93
N THR A 260 22.94 7.45 10.14
CA THR A 260 22.93 8.41 11.26
C THR A 260 22.50 7.81 12.60
N ASP A 261 21.81 6.66 12.58
CA ASP A 261 21.50 5.87 13.77
C ASP A 261 21.92 4.40 13.55
N PRO A 262 22.88 3.87 14.30
CA PRO A 262 23.40 2.51 14.09
C PRO A 262 22.39 1.41 14.45
N ARG A 263 21.30 1.74 15.15
CA ARG A 263 20.20 0.79 15.46
C ARG A 263 19.30 0.54 14.25
N ILE A 264 19.29 1.44 13.27
CA ILE A 264 18.52 1.32 12.03
C ILE A 264 19.44 0.75 10.95
N GLN A 265 19.39 -0.57 10.76
CA GLN A 265 20.28 -1.29 9.86
C GLN A 265 19.58 -1.76 8.59
N ALA A 266 18.26 -1.88 8.63
CA ALA A 266 17.42 -2.27 7.52
C ALA A 266 15.98 -1.79 7.71
N ASN A 267 15.18 -1.93 6.66
CA ASN A 267 13.75 -1.65 6.62
C ASN A 267 13.07 -2.63 5.67
N VAL A 268 11.75 -2.68 5.65
CA VAL A 268 10.97 -3.45 4.66
C VAL A 268 10.04 -2.50 3.91
N SER A 269 10.01 -2.63 2.58
CA SER A 269 9.17 -1.76 1.75
C SER A 269 7.68 -2.08 1.86
N TYR A 270 6.87 -1.04 1.98
CA TYR A 270 5.42 -1.06 1.83
C TYR A 270 4.97 0.37 1.48
N SER A 271 5.29 0.81 0.27
CA SER A 271 5.15 2.22 -0.10
C SER A 271 3.70 2.64 -0.28
N PRO A 272 3.26 3.78 0.27
CA PRO A 272 1.94 4.35 0.00
C PRO A 272 1.73 4.71 -1.49
N LYS A 273 2.80 4.68 -2.30
CA LYS A 273 2.73 4.86 -3.76
C LYS A 273 1.84 3.81 -4.45
N PHE A 274 1.58 2.67 -3.85
CA PHE A 274 0.70 1.67 -4.45
C PHE A 274 -0.72 2.20 -4.73
N ILE A 275 -1.19 3.24 -4.01
CA ILE A 275 -2.46 3.89 -4.33
C ILE A 275 -2.42 4.60 -5.68
N TYR A 276 -1.29 5.29 -5.99
CA TYR A 276 -1.06 5.86 -7.31
C TYR A 276 -1.11 4.79 -8.40
N ASP A 277 -0.42 3.67 -8.17
CA ASP A 277 -0.35 2.57 -9.13
C ASP A 277 -1.74 1.92 -9.33
N ALA A 278 -2.52 1.74 -8.27
CA ALA A 278 -3.89 1.21 -8.36
C ALA A 278 -4.84 2.17 -9.11
N ILE A 279 -4.76 3.48 -8.85
CA ILE A 279 -5.53 4.50 -9.58
C ILE A 279 -5.17 4.47 -11.05
N LYS A 280 -3.88 4.45 -11.38
CA LYS A 280 -3.39 4.39 -12.76
C LYS A 280 -3.83 3.13 -13.47
N MET A 281 -3.61 1.96 -12.87
CA MET A 281 -4.01 0.66 -13.45
C MET A 281 -5.52 0.62 -13.72
N THR A 282 -6.34 1.06 -12.75
CA THR A 282 -7.80 1.08 -12.89
C THR A 282 -8.23 2.04 -14.00
N ALA A 283 -7.70 3.27 -14.01
CA ALA A 283 -8.02 4.27 -15.03
C ALA A 283 -7.66 3.78 -16.44
N GLU A 284 -6.42 3.30 -16.64
CA GLU A 284 -5.93 2.84 -17.94
C GLU A 284 -6.72 1.63 -18.46
N ALA A 285 -7.03 0.66 -17.58
CA ALA A 285 -7.85 -0.49 -17.95
C ALA A 285 -9.27 -0.06 -18.36
N ARG A 286 -9.91 0.80 -17.56
CA ARG A 286 -11.29 1.24 -17.82
C ARG A 286 -11.41 2.12 -19.08
N LEU A 287 -10.42 2.97 -19.36
CA LEU A 287 -10.36 3.73 -20.62
C LEU A 287 -10.31 2.83 -21.85
N LYS A 288 -9.68 1.67 -21.73
CA LYS A 288 -9.62 0.64 -22.80
C LYS A 288 -10.81 -0.32 -22.81
N GLY A 289 -11.68 -0.26 -21.79
CA GLY A 289 -12.76 -1.26 -21.61
C GLY A 289 -12.28 -2.62 -21.07
N GLU A 290 -11.06 -2.68 -20.57
CA GLU A 290 -10.42 -3.88 -20.01
C GLU A 290 -10.72 -4.06 -18.52
N LYS A 291 -10.50 -5.27 -17.99
CA LYS A 291 -10.51 -5.58 -16.56
C LYS A 291 -9.09 -5.78 -16.07
N LEU A 292 -8.85 -5.46 -14.81
CA LEU A 292 -7.61 -5.82 -14.12
C LEU A 292 -7.60 -7.31 -13.74
N PRO A 293 -6.41 -7.90 -13.49
CA PRO A 293 -6.33 -9.16 -12.78
C PRO A 293 -7.09 -9.08 -11.45
N PRO A 294 -7.79 -10.15 -11.04
CA PRO A 294 -8.56 -10.15 -9.79
C PRO A 294 -7.72 -9.79 -8.55
N LYS A 295 -6.43 -10.12 -8.57
CA LYS A 295 -5.50 -9.82 -7.48
C LYS A 295 -4.14 -9.38 -8.04
N SER A 296 -3.63 -8.26 -7.51
CA SER A 296 -2.31 -7.72 -7.82
C SER A 296 -1.57 -7.44 -6.50
N ILE A 297 -0.49 -8.17 -6.23
CA ILE A 297 0.31 -8.00 -5.02
C ILE A 297 1.62 -7.32 -5.36
N VAL A 298 1.86 -6.17 -4.73
CA VAL A 298 3.11 -5.42 -4.83
C VAL A 298 4.12 -6.05 -3.85
N PRO A 299 5.27 -6.55 -4.33
CA PRO A 299 6.24 -7.19 -3.47
C PRO A 299 6.77 -6.28 -2.37
N SER A 300 6.83 -6.78 -1.14
CA SER A 300 7.63 -6.18 -0.08
C SER A 300 9.05 -6.70 -0.16
N VAL A 301 10.03 -5.82 -0.10
CA VAL A 301 11.46 -6.17 -0.23
C VAL A 301 12.28 -5.59 0.91
N LEU A 302 13.38 -6.25 1.24
CA LEU A 302 14.35 -5.75 2.21
C LEU A 302 15.02 -4.49 1.66
N ILE A 303 15.00 -3.42 2.46
CA ILE A 303 15.73 -2.18 2.20
C ILE A 303 16.96 -2.17 3.12
N THR A 304 18.13 -2.03 2.53
CA THR A 304 19.40 -1.86 3.22
C THR A 304 20.05 -0.55 2.79
N LYS A 305 21.18 -0.20 3.37
CA LYS A 305 21.93 0.98 2.95
C LYS A 305 22.24 0.98 1.45
N ASP A 306 22.46 -0.20 0.86
CA ASP A 306 22.88 -0.34 -0.54
C ASP A 306 21.79 0.07 -1.54
N ASN A 307 20.52 -0.20 -1.22
CA ASN A 307 19.38 0.10 -2.10
C ASN A 307 18.44 1.18 -1.56
N ALA A 308 18.73 1.78 -0.40
CA ALA A 308 17.88 2.79 0.23
C ALA A 308 17.57 4.00 -0.67
N LYS A 309 18.50 4.36 -1.58
CA LYS A 309 18.30 5.45 -2.55
C LYS A 309 17.10 5.22 -3.48
N ASP A 310 16.77 3.96 -3.78
CA ASP A 310 15.69 3.59 -4.70
C ASP A 310 14.30 3.72 -4.03
N PHE A 311 14.28 3.83 -2.70
CA PHE A 311 13.08 3.99 -1.87
C PHE A 311 12.94 5.38 -1.24
N TYR A 312 13.84 6.30 -1.57
CA TYR A 312 13.81 7.67 -1.05
C TYR A 312 13.06 8.61 -1.99
N PHE A 313 11.88 9.06 -1.59
CA PHE A 313 11.04 9.98 -2.34
C PHE A 313 11.04 11.35 -1.66
N PRO A 314 11.91 12.30 -2.09
CA PRO A 314 12.12 13.58 -1.39
C PRO A 314 10.87 14.46 -1.33
N ASP A 315 10.00 14.39 -2.35
CA ASP A 315 8.79 15.20 -2.46
C ASP A 315 7.58 14.59 -1.73
N SER A 316 7.62 13.30 -1.39
CA SER A 316 6.58 12.64 -0.60
C SER A 316 6.60 13.11 0.86
N PRO A 317 5.44 13.29 1.51
CA PRO A 317 5.38 13.55 2.96
C PRO A 317 5.78 12.32 3.80
N PHE A 318 5.75 11.14 3.19
CA PHE A 318 6.09 9.85 3.81
C PHE A 318 7.34 9.25 3.20
#